data_f9da6a10a782476df192ad20f81d3efa
#
_entry.id   f9da6a10a782476df192ad20f81d3efa
#
_cell.length_a   1.000
_cell.length_b   1.000
_cell.length_c   1.000
_cell.angle_alpha   90.00
_cell.angle_beta   90.00
_cell.angle_gamma   90.00
#
_symmetry.space_group_name_H-M   'P 1'
#
loop_
_entity.id
_entity.type
_entity.pdbx_description
1 polymer ?
#
loop_
_entity_poly.entity_id
_entity_poly.type
_entity_poly.pdbx_seq_one_letter_code
_entity_poly.pdbx_strand_id
1 'polypeptide(L)'
;MKRIFLPFFFLISLSISAQTRNKNNKAIFLEDISWTKAKEVLTVDAVVVIPLGAAAKEHGPHLPLATDYIQAEHYKNMVALERKVIIAPTFSYGLYPAFIKYPGSTTTFFTTSRNMLLDIIRTISAFGPKRFYVINIGVSTLPALQQAASILKQEGIVLYYSDYARPNYENAEKGIKEREAGGHADEIESSNVLFMRPELVDMSKAVDDTTGYTRPGPLTPVPMAPGKLSPSGIIGFATFAKAEKGKRNTINFTKELVKDIDSVATCALPVPKDNSIAYKSFLGNYTGAKGESIEIGFDNNRMYYIMNKGRDLRKFFPLFPDSEDHFTSMYVDFLFVRDEKGDVIRLWCSFRGDNFWLTKNR
;
A
#
# COMPACT_ATOMS: atom_id res chain seq x y z
N MET A 1 -5.03 70.07 -9.87
CA MET A 1 -4.52 69.14 -8.89
C MET A 1 -4.99 67.72 -9.27
N LYS A 2 -4.09 66.90 -9.88
CA LYS A 2 -4.36 65.51 -10.27
C LYS A 2 -3.94 64.62 -9.11
N ARG A 3 -4.89 63.88 -8.50
CA ARG A 3 -4.57 62.89 -7.47
C ARG A 3 -4.15 61.59 -8.15
N ILE A 4 -2.90 61.17 -7.91
CA ILE A 4 -2.35 59.89 -8.33
C ILE A 4 -2.80 58.85 -7.28
N PHE A 5 -3.62 57.89 -7.71
CA PHE A 5 -3.95 56.70 -6.91
C PHE A 5 -2.85 55.64 -7.14
N LEU A 6 -2.04 55.38 -6.11
CA LEU A 6 -1.12 54.26 -6.09
C LEU A 6 -1.89 53.00 -5.64
N PRO A 7 -1.89 51.87 -6.39
CA PRO A 7 -2.48 50.62 -5.93
C PRO A 7 -1.52 49.97 -4.92
N PHE A 8 -2.00 49.77 -3.74
CA PHE A 8 -1.32 49.00 -2.70
C PHE A 8 -1.44 47.51 -3.04
N PHE A 9 -0.38 46.92 -3.59
CA PHE A 9 -0.29 45.47 -3.80
C PHE A 9 -0.03 44.81 -2.44
N PHE A 10 -1.06 44.15 -1.89
CA PHE A 10 -0.91 43.28 -0.75
C PHE A 10 -0.27 41.95 -1.24
N LEU A 11 1.03 41.81 -1.05
CA LEU A 11 1.72 40.52 -1.20
C LEU A 11 1.27 39.58 -0.08
N ILE A 12 0.28 38.74 -0.37
CA ILE A 12 -0.04 37.60 0.47
C ILE A 12 1.09 36.57 0.27
N SER A 13 2.05 36.57 1.17
CA SER A 13 3.03 35.49 1.27
C SER A 13 2.28 34.21 1.69
N LEU A 14 1.97 33.36 0.72
CA LEU A 14 1.59 31.98 0.97
C LEU A 14 2.79 31.27 1.62
N SER A 15 2.81 31.25 2.94
CA SER A 15 3.70 30.36 3.68
C SER A 15 3.26 28.93 3.40
N ILE A 16 3.91 28.27 2.44
CA ILE A 16 3.87 26.82 2.33
C ILE A 16 4.49 26.31 3.63
N SER A 17 3.66 25.95 4.60
CA SER A 17 4.08 25.20 5.77
C SER A 17 4.58 23.83 5.28
N ALA A 18 5.86 23.74 4.96
CA ALA A 18 6.52 22.46 4.95
C ALA A 18 6.30 21.86 6.33
N GLN A 19 5.59 20.74 6.38
CA GLN A 19 5.29 20.03 7.62
C GLN A 19 6.64 19.54 8.18
N THR A 20 7.27 20.36 9.01
CA THR A 20 8.53 20.01 9.64
C THR A 20 8.32 18.78 10.52
N ARG A 21 9.02 17.70 10.19
CA ARG A 21 9.00 16.47 11.00
C ARG A 21 9.36 16.78 12.44
N ASN A 22 8.68 16.12 13.38
CA ASN A 22 8.97 16.29 14.79
C ASN A 22 10.43 15.90 15.09
N LYS A 23 11.18 16.78 15.75
CA LYS A 23 12.59 16.56 16.10
C LYS A 23 12.81 15.34 17.01
N ASN A 24 11.76 14.87 17.68
CA ASN A 24 11.80 13.70 18.56
C ASN A 24 11.52 12.38 17.84
N ASN A 25 11.36 12.38 16.50
CA ASN A 25 11.16 11.17 15.73
C ASN A 25 12.36 10.23 15.89
N LYS A 26 12.06 8.97 16.23
CA LYS A 26 13.03 7.87 16.27
C LYS A 26 13.15 7.18 14.91
N ALA A 27 12.07 7.24 14.09
CA ALA A 27 12.02 6.64 12.77
C ALA A 27 12.72 7.48 11.71
N ILE A 28 13.08 6.81 10.62
CA ILE A 28 13.60 7.41 9.39
C ILE A 28 12.52 7.30 8.31
N PHE A 29 12.14 8.43 7.69
CA PHE A 29 11.21 8.45 6.58
C PHE A 29 11.97 8.35 5.27
N LEU A 30 11.63 7.39 4.41
CA LEU A 30 12.33 7.18 3.13
C LEU A 30 12.20 8.37 2.19
N GLU A 31 11.08 9.05 2.21
CA GLU A 31 10.85 10.25 1.38
C GLU A 31 11.72 11.45 1.77
N ASP A 32 12.31 11.45 2.96
CA ASP A 32 13.10 12.58 3.48
C ASP A 32 14.62 12.37 3.32
N ILE A 33 15.07 11.24 2.80
CA ILE A 33 16.49 10.90 2.71
C ILE A 33 16.93 10.63 1.26
N SER A 34 18.23 10.83 1.00
CA SER A 34 18.83 10.47 -0.28
C SER A 34 18.98 8.96 -0.44
N TRP A 35 19.13 8.48 -1.69
CA TRP A 35 19.39 7.07 -1.95
C TRP A 35 20.68 6.54 -1.29
N THR A 36 21.68 7.40 -1.13
CA THR A 36 22.93 7.05 -0.43
C THR A 36 22.68 6.80 1.05
N LYS A 37 21.87 7.63 1.68
CA LYS A 37 21.44 7.42 3.07
C LYS A 37 20.52 6.22 3.21
N ALA A 38 19.62 5.99 2.25
CA ALA A 38 18.79 4.80 2.21
C ALA A 38 19.63 3.50 2.18
N LYS A 39 20.73 3.47 1.41
CA LYS A 39 21.66 2.33 1.38
C LYS A 39 22.27 2.00 2.74
N GLU A 40 22.50 3.02 3.59
CA GLU A 40 23.08 2.81 4.92
C GLU A 40 22.05 2.24 5.92
N VAL A 41 20.80 2.61 5.79
CA VAL A 41 19.75 2.29 6.79
C VAL A 41 18.89 1.08 6.42
N LEU A 42 18.82 0.72 5.13
CA LEU A 42 18.09 -0.46 4.65
C LEU A 42 18.92 -1.73 4.90
N THR A 43 18.99 -2.16 6.15
CA THR A 43 19.72 -3.37 6.56
C THR A 43 18.77 -4.56 6.73
N VAL A 44 19.32 -5.77 6.83
CA VAL A 44 18.52 -7.01 7.04
C VAL A 44 17.70 -6.98 8.33
N ASP A 45 18.18 -6.26 9.35
CA ASP A 45 17.53 -6.13 10.65
C ASP A 45 16.50 -4.98 10.70
N ALA A 46 16.47 -4.15 9.66
CA ALA A 46 15.54 -3.04 9.62
C ALA A 46 14.08 -3.52 9.47
N VAL A 47 13.19 -2.91 10.23
CA VAL A 47 11.75 -3.05 10.04
C VAL A 47 11.26 -1.88 9.18
N VAL A 48 10.59 -2.19 8.08
CA VAL A 48 9.96 -1.18 7.22
C VAL A 48 8.46 -1.13 7.49
N VAL A 49 7.99 0.04 7.85
CA VAL A 49 6.56 0.32 8.08
C VAL A 49 5.98 1.02 6.85
N ILE A 50 4.89 0.48 6.31
CA ILE A 50 4.19 1.02 5.15
C ILE A 50 2.79 1.45 5.59
N PRO A 51 2.48 2.75 5.67
CA PRO A 51 1.12 3.19 5.94
C PRO A 51 0.23 2.98 4.72
N LEU A 52 -0.99 2.48 4.92
CA LEU A 52 -1.97 2.19 3.88
C LEU A 52 -3.33 2.77 4.28
N GLY A 53 -3.79 3.80 3.60
CA GLY A 53 -5.08 4.43 3.84
C GLY A 53 -5.60 5.16 2.60
N ALA A 54 -6.88 4.95 2.26
CA ALA A 54 -7.50 5.55 1.08
C ALA A 54 -7.52 7.07 1.15
N ALA A 55 -7.01 7.74 0.11
CA ALA A 55 -7.15 9.19 -0.04
C ALA A 55 -8.43 9.62 -0.76
N ALA A 56 -9.14 8.67 -1.37
CA ALA A 56 -10.38 8.89 -2.09
C ALA A 56 -11.34 7.70 -1.92
N LYS A 57 -12.00 7.66 -0.76
CA LYS A 57 -13.02 6.65 -0.38
C LYS A 57 -14.12 7.35 0.43
N GLU A 58 -15.36 7.02 0.17
CA GLU A 58 -16.52 7.51 0.88
C GLU A 58 -16.45 7.21 2.38
N HIS A 59 -16.86 8.18 3.24
CA HIS A 59 -16.96 8.07 4.70
C HIS A 59 -18.11 8.93 5.26
N GLY A 60 -19.28 8.79 4.66
CA GLY A 60 -20.43 9.60 5.05
C GLY A 60 -20.34 11.06 4.60
N PRO A 61 -21.41 11.83 4.78
CA PRO A 61 -21.47 13.22 4.33
C PRO A 61 -20.71 14.21 5.21
N HIS A 62 -20.24 13.78 6.37
CA HIS A 62 -19.60 14.61 7.41
C HIS A 62 -18.07 14.47 7.41
N LEU A 63 -17.51 13.44 6.79
CA LEU A 63 -16.08 13.18 6.75
C LEU A 63 -15.51 13.39 5.33
N PRO A 64 -14.22 13.76 5.21
CA PRO A 64 -13.58 13.87 3.90
C PRO A 64 -13.32 12.49 3.28
N LEU A 65 -13.24 12.42 1.95
CA LEU A 65 -12.86 11.20 1.23
C LEU A 65 -11.49 10.65 1.65
N ALA A 66 -10.63 11.49 2.19
CA ALA A 66 -9.29 11.14 2.65
C ALA A 66 -9.24 10.62 4.10
N THR A 67 -10.35 10.22 4.69
CA THR A 67 -10.44 9.79 6.10
C THR A 67 -9.42 8.70 6.45
N ASP A 68 -9.32 7.63 5.67
CA ASP A 68 -8.33 6.57 5.94
C ASP A 68 -6.88 7.08 5.80
N TYR A 69 -6.63 7.92 4.79
CA TYR A 69 -5.32 8.53 4.58
C TYR A 69 -4.90 9.41 5.77
N ILE A 70 -5.81 10.22 6.30
CA ILE A 70 -5.59 11.05 7.48
C ILE A 70 -5.21 10.19 8.68
N GLN A 71 -5.93 9.09 8.89
CA GLN A 71 -5.63 8.16 9.97
C GLN A 71 -4.28 7.47 9.76
N ALA A 72 -3.97 6.99 8.54
CA ALA A 72 -2.69 6.36 8.21
C ALA A 72 -1.51 7.32 8.46
N GLU A 73 -1.63 8.59 8.05
CA GLU A 73 -0.64 9.64 8.28
C GLU A 73 -0.45 9.92 9.77
N HIS A 74 -1.53 9.95 10.53
CA HIS A 74 -1.48 10.17 11.97
C HIS A 74 -0.76 9.02 12.68
N TYR A 75 -1.19 7.77 12.44
CA TYR A 75 -0.58 6.60 13.08
C TYR A 75 0.89 6.40 12.68
N LYS A 76 1.24 6.67 11.45
CA LYS A 76 2.63 6.68 10.97
C LYS A 76 3.51 7.62 11.82
N ASN A 77 3.02 8.83 12.09
CA ASN A 77 3.73 9.80 12.91
C ASN A 77 3.80 9.39 14.39
N MET A 78 2.74 8.78 14.92
CA MET A 78 2.76 8.25 16.28
C MET A 78 3.76 7.10 16.44
N VAL A 79 3.80 6.17 15.50
CA VAL A 79 4.82 5.09 15.47
C VAL A 79 6.24 5.66 15.36
N ALA A 80 6.42 6.72 14.57
CA ALA A 80 7.72 7.37 14.40
C ALA A 80 8.29 7.94 15.71
N LEU A 81 7.43 8.40 16.61
CA LEU A 81 7.85 8.87 17.93
C LEU A 81 8.24 7.72 18.88
N GLU A 82 7.68 6.54 18.66
CA GLU A 82 7.81 5.41 19.58
C GLU A 82 8.94 4.44 19.20
N ARG A 83 9.19 4.22 17.91
CA ARG A 83 10.09 3.15 17.45
C ARG A 83 11.08 3.60 16.39
N LYS A 84 12.29 3.02 16.48
CA LYS A 84 13.33 3.16 15.46
C LYS A 84 13.03 2.20 14.30
N VAL A 85 12.24 2.67 13.34
CA VAL A 85 11.84 1.95 12.13
C VAL A 85 12.10 2.79 10.89
N ILE A 86 12.03 2.18 9.73
CA ILE A 86 12.03 2.89 8.45
C ILE A 86 10.57 3.01 8.00
N ILE A 87 10.13 4.22 7.67
CA ILE A 87 8.76 4.46 7.22
C ILE A 87 8.79 4.77 5.72
N ALA A 88 8.06 3.97 4.96
CA ALA A 88 7.85 4.20 3.53
C ALA A 88 6.76 5.27 3.30
N PRO A 89 6.71 5.90 2.12
CA PRO A 89 5.61 6.77 1.73
C PRO A 89 4.26 6.10 1.88
N THR A 90 3.25 6.86 2.26
CA THR A 90 1.90 6.34 2.48
C THR A 90 1.27 5.87 1.18
N PHE A 91 0.77 4.65 1.19
CA PHE A 91 0.07 4.04 0.08
C PHE A 91 -1.41 4.45 0.11
N SER A 92 -1.83 5.27 -0.87
CA SER A 92 -3.11 5.98 -0.81
C SER A 92 -4.20 5.43 -1.74
N TYR A 93 -3.86 4.50 -2.63
CA TYR A 93 -4.80 3.78 -3.50
C TYR A 93 -4.77 2.29 -3.19
N GLY A 94 -5.92 1.62 -3.23
CA GLY A 94 -6.01 0.21 -2.89
C GLY A 94 -7.36 -0.41 -3.25
N LEU A 95 -7.64 -1.57 -2.67
CA LEU A 95 -8.85 -2.35 -2.91
C LEU A 95 -9.99 -1.85 -2.00
N TYR A 96 -10.91 -1.08 -2.56
CA TYR A 96 -12.07 -0.51 -1.84
C TYR A 96 -13.41 -0.75 -2.60
N PRO A 97 -13.72 -1.96 -3.05
CA PRO A 97 -14.85 -2.21 -3.96
C PRO A 97 -16.22 -1.93 -3.34
N ALA A 98 -16.31 -1.90 -2.01
CA ALA A 98 -17.57 -1.65 -1.32
C ALA A 98 -18.12 -0.22 -1.52
N PHE A 99 -17.29 0.74 -1.94
CA PHE A 99 -17.59 2.17 -1.90
C PHE A 99 -17.76 2.82 -3.28
N ILE A 100 -17.62 2.07 -4.37
CA ILE A 100 -17.58 2.59 -5.75
C ILE A 100 -18.88 3.23 -6.23
N LYS A 101 -19.96 3.10 -5.48
CA LYS A 101 -21.26 3.71 -5.78
C LYS A 101 -21.37 5.15 -5.28
N TYR A 102 -20.42 5.61 -4.48
CA TYR A 102 -20.40 6.98 -3.98
C TYR A 102 -19.42 7.82 -4.79
N PRO A 103 -19.87 9.00 -5.31
CA PRO A 103 -19.00 9.86 -6.12
C PRO A 103 -17.69 10.23 -5.40
N GLY A 104 -16.59 10.19 -6.13
CA GLY A 104 -15.26 10.47 -5.60
C GLY A 104 -14.53 9.27 -5.00
N SER A 105 -15.23 8.15 -4.75
CA SER A 105 -14.57 6.91 -4.31
C SER A 105 -13.82 6.24 -5.45
N THR A 106 -12.66 5.69 -5.13
CA THR A 106 -11.79 4.95 -6.05
C THR A 106 -11.54 3.54 -5.55
N THR A 107 -11.23 2.63 -6.44
CA THR A 107 -10.75 1.30 -6.11
C THR A 107 -9.80 0.78 -7.19
N THR A 108 -8.86 -0.04 -6.81
CA THR A 108 -8.10 -0.87 -7.75
C THR A 108 -8.68 -2.28 -7.79
N PHE A 109 -8.30 -3.07 -8.81
CA PHE A 109 -8.59 -4.49 -8.80
C PHE A 109 -7.78 -5.19 -7.69
N PHE A 110 -8.27 -6.34 -7.25
CA PHE A 110 -7.59 -7.17 -6.26
C PHE A 110 -6.14 -7.49 -6.65
N THR A 111 -5.94 -7.94 -7.89
CA THR A 111 -4.60 -8.27 -8.42
C THR A 111 -3.69 -7.05 -8.47
N THR A 112 -4.21 -5.89 -8.86
CA THR A 112 -3.45 -4.63 -8.87
C THR A 112 -3.01 -4.24 -7.46
N SER A 113 -3.91 -4.23 -6.48
CA SER A 113 -3.57 -3.93 -5.08
C SER A 113 -2.52 -4.87 -4.53
N ARG A 114 -2.70 -6.18 -4.74
CA ARG A 114 -1.74 -7.20 -4.31
C ARG A 114 -0.38 -7.00 -4.96
N ASN A 115 -0.35 -6.83 -6.29
CA ASN A 115 0.91 -6.72 -7.03
C ASN A 115 1.66 -5.45 -6.67
N MET A 116 0.98 -4.31 -6.50
CA MET A 116 1.63 -3.08 -6.04
C MET A 116 2.31 -3.26 -4.67
N LEU A 117 1.67 -3.95 -3.72
CA LEU A 117 2.29 -4.29 -2.43
C LEU A 117 3.52 -5.19 -2.61
N LEU A 118 3.41 -6.22 -3.45
CA LEU A 118 4.51 -7.14 -3.74
C LEU A 118 5.70 -6.39 -4.35
N ASP A 119 5.46 -5.54 -5.34
CA ASP A 119 6.52 -4.82 -6.07
C ASP A 119 7.25 -3.83 -5.16
N ILE A 120 6.51 -3.06 -4.36
CA ILE A 120 7.10 -2.11 -3.39
C ILE A 120 7.96 -2.87 -2.38
N ILE A 121 7.41 -3.93 -1.78
CA ILE A 121 8.11 -4.69 -0.72
C ILE A 121 9.32 -5.41 -1.29
N ARG A 122 9.21 -6.07 -2.44
CA ARG A 122 10.32 -6.76 -3.10
C ARG A 122 11.45 -5.81 -3.46
N THR A 123 11.10 -4.63 -3.99
CA THR A 123 12.08 -3.61 -4.38
C THR A 123 12.85 -3.11 -3.16
N ILE A 124 12.18 -2.78 -2.07
CA ILE A 124 12.86 -2.36 -0.84
C ILE A 124 13.65 -3.54 -0.24
N SER A 125 13.09 -4.73 -0.23
CA SER A 125 13.73 -5.94 0.30
C SER A 125 15.02 -6.33 -0.44
N ALA A 126 15.16 -5.94 -1.71
CA ALA A 126 16.38 -6.17 -2.48
C ALA A 126 17.60 -5.45 -1.89
N PHE A 127 17.39 -4.42 -1.07
CA PHE A 127 18.45 -3.64 -0.43
C PHE A 127 18.77 -4.08 1.00
N GLY A 128 18.06 -5.07 1.55
CA GLY A 128 18.36 -5.64 2.87
C GLY A 128 17.16 -6.04 3.70
N PRO A 129 16.17 -5.16 3.95
CA PRO A 129 15.08 -5.45 4.87
C PRO A 129 14.29 -6.70 4.50
N LYS A 130 13.95 -7.50 5.53
CA LYS A 130 13.13 -8.71 5.38
C LYS A 130 11.89 -8.69 6.27
N ARG A 131 11.69 -7.61 7.01
CA ARG A 131 10.57 -7.43 7.95
C ARG A 131 9.78 -6.19 7.57
N PHE A 132 8.52 -6.40 7.25
CA PHE A 132 7.61 -5.35 6.82
C PHE A 132 6.34 -5.37 7.66
N TYR A 133 5.87 -4.17 8.01
CA TYR A 133 4.61 -3.99 8.70
C TYR A 133 3.74 -2.97 7.96
N VAL A 134 2.50 -3.31 7.62
CA VAL A 134 1.55 -2.38 7.01
C VAL A 134 0.61 -1.82 8.09
N ILE A 135 0.64 -0.51 8.31
CA ILE A 135 -0.41 0.18 9.05
C ILE A 135 -1.62 0.28 8.13
N ASN A 136 -2.50 -0.69 8.24
CA ASN A 136 -3.67 -0.81 7.38
C ASN A 136 -4.90 -0.18 8.03
N ILE A 137 -5.54 0.77 7.35
CA ILE A 137 -6.70 1.53 7.85
C ILE A 137 -8.00 1.07 7.17
N GLY A 138 -8.11 -0.18 6.79
CA GLY A 138 -9.35 -0.63 6.15
C GLY A 138 -9.47 -2.12 6.07
N VAL A 139 -10.69 -2.65 6.24
CA VAL A 139 -10.96 -4.09 6.13
C VAL A 139 -10.97 -4.57 4.69
N SER A 140 -11.32 -3.72 3.74
CA SER A 140 -11.42 -4.09 2.31
C SER A 140 -10.08 -4.49 1.70
N THR A 141 -8.97 -4.02 2.25
CA THR A 141 -7.60 -4.30 1.78
C THR A 141 -7.05 -5.63 2.29
N LEU A 142 -7.65 -6.20 3.33
CA LEU A 142 -7.17 -7.43 3.99
C LEU A 142 -6.94 -8.61 3.03
N PRO A 143 -7.84 -8.92 2.06
CA PRO A 143 -7.60 -10.03 1.15
C PRO A 143 -6.31 -9.87 0.31
N ALA A 144 -6.02 -8.66 -0.16
CA ALA A 144 -4.81 -8.37 -0.93
C ALA A 144 -3.55 -8.47 -0.04
N LEU A 145 -3.61 -7.98 1.20
CA LEU A 145 -2.54 -8.09 2.19
C LEU A 145 -2.27 -9.55 2.59
N GLN A 146 -3.32 -10.35 2.82
CA GLN A 146 -3.20 -11.77 3.17
C GLN A 146 -2.48 -12.55 2.06
N GLN A 147 -2.89 -12.34 0.80
CA GLN A 147 -2.26 -13.03 -0.32
C GLN A 147 -0.82 -12.55 -0.54
N ALA A 148 -0.55 -11.23 -0.44
CA ALA A 148 0.80 -10.70 -0.53
C ALA A 148 1.70 -11.28 0.57
N ALA A 149 1.23 -11.34 1.82
CA ALA A 149 1.98 -11.91 2.93
C ALA A 149 2.30 -13.41 2.71
N SER A 150 1.34 -14.17 2.18
CA SER A 150 1.56 -15.60 1.85
C SER A 150 2.63 -15.80 0.77
N ILE A 151 2.63 -14.96 -0.27
CA ILE A 151 3.62 -15.01 -1.34
C ILE A 151 5.00 -14.61 -0.81
N LEU A 152 5.10 -13.47 -0.11
CA LEU A 152 6.35 -12.96 0.44
C LEU A 152 6.98 -13.90 1.46
N LYS A 153 6.16 -14.62 2.23
CA LYS A 153 6.64 -15.67 3.14
C LYS A 153 7.44 -16.74 2.41
N GLN A 154 7.01 -17.13 1.21
CA GLN A 154 7.74 -18.10 0.39
C GLN A 154 9.07 -17.53 -0.15
N GLU A 155 9.22 -16.20 -0.15
CA GLU A 155 10.43 -15.48 -0.57
C GLU A 155 11.35 -15.11 0.63
N GLY A 156 11.06 -15.61 1.82
CA GLY A 156 11.84 -15.31 3.03
C GLY A 156 11.57 -13.92 3.61
N ILE A 157 10.46 -13.29 3.25
CA ILE A 157 10.07 -11.95 3.68
C ILE A 157 8.86 -12.05 4.60
N VAL A 158 8.94 -11.37 5.75
CA VAL A 158 7.80 -11.20 6.66
C VAL A 158 7.01 -9.99 6.25
N LEU A 159 5.74 -10.17 5.99
CA LEU A 159 4.75 -9.09 5.91
C LEU A 159 3.68 -9.31 6.98
N TYR A 160 3.56 -8.37 7.89
CA TYR A 160 2.48 -8.32 8.88
C TYR A 160 1.72 -7.00 8.73
N TYR A 161 0.50 -6.92 9.26
CA TYR A 161 -0.36 -5.74 9.09
C TYR A 161 -1.40 -5.63 10.20
N SER A 162 -1.88 -4.41 10.46
CA SER A 162 -3.03 -4.20 11.36
C SER A 162 -4.31 -4.75 10.73
N ASP A 163 -5.11 -5.40 11.56
CA ASP A 163 -6.39 -5.99 11.16
C ASP A 163 -7.41 -5.72 12.27
N TYR A 164 -8.40 -4.90 11.98
CA TYR A 164 -9.43 -4.48 12.92
C TYR A 164 -10.26 -5.63 13.49
N ALA A 165 -10.32 -6.78 12.81
CA ALA A 165 -11.01 -7.96 13.31
C ALA A 165 -10.17 -8.78 14.32
N ARG A 166 -8.94 -8.39 14.60
CA ARG A 166 -8.16 -9.05 15.65
C ARG A 166 -8.52 -8.50 17.03
N PRO A 167 -8.60 -9.38 18.05
CA PRO A 167 -9.04 -9.00 19.39
C PRO A 167 -8.27 -7.83 20.04
N ASN A 168 -6.98 -7.67 19.73
CA ASN A 168 -6.18 -6.57 20.25
C ASN A 168 -6.66 -5.20 19.72
N TYR A 169 -7.07 -5.12 18.47
CA TYR A 169 -7.59 -3.89 17.86
C TYR A 169 -9.04 -3.63 18.29
N GLU A 170 -9.88 -4.65 18.38
CA GLU A 170 -11.22 -4.52 18.98
C GLU A 170 -11.14 -4.01 20.42
N ASN A 171 -10.17 -4.49 21.20
CA ASN A 171 -9.95 -4.04 22.56
C ASN A 171 -9.47 -2.57 22.66
N ALA A 172 -8.87 -2.02 21.59
CA ALA A 172 -8.48 -0.60 21.58
C ALA A 172 -9.71 0.33 21.67
N GLU A 173 -10.86 -0.09 21.15
CA GLU A 173 -12.13 0.65 21.18
C GLU A 173 -12.95 0.39 22.45
N LYS A 174 -12.61 -0.64 23.21
CA LYS A 174 -13.39 -1.08 24.37
C LYS A 174 -13.51 0.02 25.44
N GLY A 175 -14.74 0.30 25.85
CA GLY A 175 -15.05 1.34 26.85
C GLY A 175 -14.86 2.78 26.32
N ILE A 176 -14.76 2.94 24.98
CA ILE A 176 -14.76 4.24 24.31
C ILE A 176 -16.09 4.43 23.58
N LYS A 177 -16.52 3.41 22.85
CA LYS A 177 -17.73 3.37 22.04
C LYS A 177 -18.96 3.35 22.93
N GLU A 178 -19.93 4.22 22.68
CA GLU A 178 -21.22 4.25 23.39
C GLU A 178 -22.27 3.35 22.73
N ARG A 179 -22.07 3.02 21.45
CA ARG A 179 -22.96 2.20 20.64
C ARG A 179 -22.21 1.01 20.07
N GLU A 180 -22.69 -0.20 20.35
CA GLU A 180 -22.03 -1.44 19.93
C GLU A 180 -22.03 -1.62 18.40
N ALA A 181 -23.07 -1.16 17.70
CA ALA A 181 -23.15 -1.26 16.25
C ALA A 181 -22.34 -0.15 15.57
N GLY A 182 -21.59 -0.52 14.53
CA GLY A 182 -20.78 0.39 13.73
C GLY A 182 -19.82 -0.39 12.84
N GLY A 183 -19.06 0.31 12.02
CA GLY A 183 -18.07 -0.34 11.17
C GLY A 183 -17.66 0.48 9.95
N HIS A 184 -18.33 1.60 9.68
CA HIS A 184 -17.92 2.52 8.63
C HIS A 184 -18.46 3.93 8.85
N ALA A 185 -17.60 4.92 8.84
CA ALA A 185 -17.89 6.32 9.10
C ALA A 185 -18.71 6.50 10.41
N ASP A 186 -18.48 5.61 11.36
CA ASP A 186 -19.23 5.47 12.60
C ASP A 186 -18.70 6.39 13.72
N GLU A 187 -19.15 6.13 14.94
CA GLU A 187 -18.76 6.85 16.14
C GLU A 187 -17.24 6.95 16.30
N ILE A 188 -16.51 5.84 16.10
CA ILE A 188 -15.06 5.79 16.35
C ILE A 188 -14.28 6.42 15.22
N GLU A 189 -14.60 6.08 13.98
CA GLU A 189 -13.92 6.66 12.81
C GLU A 189 -14.10 8.17 12.76
N SER A 190 -15.33 8.64 12.98
CA SER A 190 -15.65 10.08 13.08
C SER A 190 -14.93 10.77 14.24
N SER A 191 -14.87 10.12 15.40
CA SER A 191 -14.13 10.63 16.55
C SER A 191 -12.63 10.76 16.28
N ASN A 192 -12.04 9.79 15.60
CA ASN A 192 -10.62 9.80 15.22
C ASN A 192 -10.31 11.03 14.35
N VAL A 193 -11.10 11.26 13.30
CA VAL A 193 -10.86 12.40 12.40
C VAL A 193 -11.17 13.73 13.09
N LEU A 194 -12.19 13.81 13.95
CA LEU A 194 -12.45 14.97 14.79
C LEU A 194 -11.25 15.33 15.70
N PHE A 195 -10.53 14.34 16.19
CA PHE A 195 -9.32 14.57 16.96
C PHE A 195 -8.13 14.98 16.08
N MET A 196 -7.96 14.32 14.93
CA MET A 196 -6.79 14.52 14.06
C MET A 196 -6.88 15.78 13.21
N ARG A 197 -8.04 16.04 12.63
CA ARG A 197 -8.30 17.11 11.64
C ARG A 197 -9.72 17.67 11.79
N PRO A 198 -10.05 18.32 12.93
CA PRO A 198 -11.41 18.81 13.21
C PRO A 198 -11.93 19.76 12.13
N GLU A 199 -11.04 20.52 11.48
CA GLU A 199 -11.38 21.46 10.42
C GLU A 199 -11.88 20.80 9.12
N LEU A 200 -11.74 19.49 8.97
CA LEU A 200 -12.22 18.71 7.81
C LEU A 200 -13.53 17.97 8.09
N VAL A 201 -14.09 18.09 9.31
CA VAL A 201 -15.28 17.35 9.73
C VAL A 201 -16.46 18.31 9.88
N ASP A 202 -17.56 18.01 9.19
CA ASP A 202 -18.81 18.77 9.32
C ASP A 202 -19.86 17.95 10.08
N MET A 203 -19.81 18.02 11.41
CA MET A 203 -20.75 17.27 12.28
C MET A 203 -22.20 17.63 12.08
N SER A 204 -22.53 18.77 11.46
CA SER A 204 -23.93 19.12 11.14
C SER A 204 -24.53 18.17 10.09
N LYS A 205 -23.70 17.45 9.35
CA LYS A 205 -24.08 16.46 8.34
C LYS A 205 -23.99 15.01 8.86
N ALA A 206 -23.52 14.80 10.08
CA ALA A 206 -23.45 13.48 10.67
C ALA A 206 -24.87 12.94 10.90
N VAL A 207 -25.10 11.71 10.50
CA VAL A 207 -26.36 10.99 10.74
C VAL A 207 -26.06 9.59 11.26
N ASP A 208 -27.04 8.99 11.95
CA ASP A 208 -26.96 7.59 12.34
C ASP A 208 -27.64 6.73 11.27
N ASP A 209 -26.95 5.74 10.77
CA ASP A 209 -27.44 4.84 9.72
C ASP A 209 -27.00 3.39 10.00
N THR A 210 -27.98 2.55 10.30
CA THR A 210 -27.77 1.11 10.55
C THR A 210 -28.39 0.23 9.46
N THR A 211 -28.96 0.81 8.40
CA THR A 211 -29.69 0.09 7.36
C THR A 211 -28.79 -0.83 6.53
N GLY A 212 -27.51 -0.51 6.41
CA GLY A 212 -26.52 -1.28 5.64
C GLY A 212 -26.21 -2.68 6.18
N TYR A 213 -26.59 -3.01 7.41
CA TYR A 213 -26.29 -4.32 8.02
C TYR A 213 -27.07 -5.50 7.44
N THR A 214 -28.20 -5.26 6.79
CA THR A 214 -29.18 -6.31 6.51
C THR A 214 -29.04 -6.97 5.13
N ARG A 215 -28.18 -6.46 4.24
CA ARG A 215 -28.06 -6.97 2.85
C ARG A 215 -26.62 -7.27 2.48
N PRO A 216 -26.33 -8.35 1.74
CA PRO A 216 -24.99 -8.63 1.22
C PRO A 216 -24.62 -7.69 0.06
N GLY A 217 -23.31 -7.51 -0.16
CA GLY A 217 -22.79 -6.79 -1.31
C GLY A 217 -22.17 -5.42 -0.96
N PRO A 218 -21.77 -4.64 -1.98
CA PRO A 218 -21.18 -3.31 -1.78
C PRO A 218 -22.21 -2.34 -1.22
N LEU A 219 -21.75 -1.29 -0.55
CA LEU A 219 -22.61 -0.19 -0.10
C LEU A 219 -23.20 0.55 -1.31
N THR A 220 -24.43 1.01 -1.19
CA THR A 220 -25.12 1.77 -2.23
C THR A 220 -26.03 2.82 -1.64
N PRO A 221 -26.01 4.08 -2.15
CA PRO A 221 -26.96 5.10 -1.77
C PRO A 221 -28.31 4.95 -2.47
N VAL A 222 -28.41 4.07 -3.47
CA VAL A 222 -29.58 3.95 -4.35
C VAL A 222 -30.51 2.86 -3.82
N PRO A 223 -31.78 3.20 -3.46
CA PRO A 223 -32.81 2.21 -3.14
C PRO A 223 -32.99 1.23 -4.31
N MET A 224 -33.23 -0.04 -3.99
CA MET A 224 -33.44 -1.14 -4.96
C MET A 224 -32.22 -1.55 -5.78
N ALA A 225 -31.07 -0.85 -5.69
CA ALA A 225 -29.83 -1.34 -6.29
C ALA A 225 -29.30 -2.58 -5.53
N PRO A 226 -28.61 -3.50 -6.21
CA PRO A 226 -27.92 -4.60 -5.54
C PRO A 226 -26.87 -4.09 -4.55
N GLY A 227 -26.88 -4.62 -3.32
CA GLY A 227 -25.91 -4.27 -2.29
C GLY A 227 -26.54 -3.84 -0.96
N LYS A 228 -25.67 -3.42 -0.04
CA LYS A 228 -26.08 -2.90 1.27
C LYS A 228 -26.56 -1.46 1.11
N LEU A 229 -27.85 -1.21 1.30
CA LEU A 229 -28.37 0.14 1.24
C LEU A 229 -27.81 0.96 2.41
N SER A 230 -27.14 2.04 2.11
CA SER A 230 -26.81 3.12 3.05
C SER A 230 -26.92 4.44 2.29
N PRO A 231 -28.02 5.17 2.40
CA PRO A 231 -28.20 6.45 1.72
C PRO A 231 -27.13 7.49 2.11
N SER A 232 -26.63 7.39 3.34
CA SER A 232 -25.61 8.28 3.90
C SER A 232 -24.19 7.83 3.65
N GLY A 233 -23.96 6.54 3.32
CA GLY A 233 -22.64 5.93 3.31
C GLY A 233 -22.16 5.47 4.70
N ILE A 234 -22.89 5.80 5.75
CA ILE A 234 -22.54 5.45 7.13
C ILE A 234 -23.07 4.05 7.47
N ILE A 235 -22.32 3.30 8.27
CA ILE A 235 -22.80 2.12 8.96
C ILE A 235 -22.48 2.30 10.45
N GLY A 236 -23.44 2.82 11.21
CA GLY A 236 -23.30 3.05 12.64
C GLY A 236 -23.87 4.39 13.12
N PHE A 237 -23.31 4.89 14.19
CA PHE A 237 -23.81 6.02 14.96
C PHE A 237 -22.82 7.19 14.95
N ALA A 238 -22.71 7.90 13.84
CA ALA A 238 -21.76 9.00 13.67
C ALA A 238 -22.04 10.20 14.58
N THR A 239 -23.31 10.42 14.95
CA THR A 239 -23.71 11.55 15.81
C THR A 239 -23.14 11.47 17.23
N PHE A 240 -22.67 10.30 17.65
CA PHE A 240 -22.02 10.08 18.96
C PHE A 240 -20.52 10.39 18.97
N ALA A 241 -19.97 10.81 17.84
CA ALA A 241 -18.54 11.11 17.72
C ALA A 241 -18.12 12.30 18.61
N LYS A 242 -16.96 12.15 19.24
CA LYS A 242 -16.34 13.18 20.11
C LYS A 242 -14.81 13.12 19.95
N ALA A 243 -14.15 14.27 19.87
CA ALA A 243 -12.69 14.33 19.72
C ALA A 243 -11.94 13.61 20.86
N GLU A 244 -12.47 13.65 22.09
CA GLU A 244 -11.89 12.95 23.26
C GLU A 244 -11.91 11.42 23.08
N LYS A 245 -12.95 10.87 22.47
CA LYS A 245 -13.03 9.45 22.12
C LYS A 245 -11.95 9.10 21.09
N GLY A 246 -11.82 9.94 20.04
CA GLY A 246 -10.79 9.80 19.03
C GLY A 246 -9.38 9.83 19.61
N LYS A 247 -9.10 10.77 20.51
CA LYS A 247 -7.82 10.85 21.22
C LYS A 247 -7.51 9.55 21.99
N ARG A 248 -8.49 9.06 22.75
CA ARG A 248 -8.31 7.81 23.54
C ARG A 248 -8.10 6.60 22.62
N ASN A 249 -8.93 6.48 21.58
CA ASN A 249 -8.80 5.39 20.61
C ASN A 249 -7.46 5.42 19.90
N THR A 250 -7.04 6.58 19.44
CA THR A 250 -5.75 6.77 18.74
C THR A 250 -4.57 6.32 19.60
N ILE A 251 -4.56 6.68 20.89
CA ILE A 251 -3.51 6.27 21.82
C ILE A 251 -3.51 4.74 22.00
N ASN A 252 -4.69 4.14 22.19
CA ASN A 252 -4.82 2.70 22.38
C ASN A 252 -4.42 1.94 21.12
N PHE A 253 -4.92 2.36 19.96
CA PHE A 253 -4.58 1.75 18.66
C PHE A 253 -3.08 1.83 18.37
N THR A 254 -2.45 2.99 18.66
CA THR A 254 -0.99 3.14 18.52
C THR A 254 -0.23 2.14 19.38
N LYS A 255 -0.66 1.88 20.60
CA LYS A 255 -0.03 0.88 21.48
C LYS A 255 -0.06 -0.52 20.85
N GLU A 256 -1.17 -0.88 20.22
CA GLU A 256 -1.26 -2.19 19.55
C GLU A 256 -0.39 -2.25 18.27
N LEU A 257 -0.34 -1.17 17.48
CA LEU A 257 0.59 -1.07 16.34
C LEU A 257 2.05 -1.26 16.79
N VAL A 258 2.43 -0.62 17.88
CA VAL A 258 3.78 -0.71 18.44
C VAL A 258 4.12 -2.13 18.90
N LYS A 259 3.19 -2.83 19.55
CA LYS A 259 3.37 -4.24 19.96
C LYS A 259 3.53 -5.16 18.75
N ASP A 260 2.72 -4.96 17.71
CA ASP A 260 2.82 -5.74 16.48
C ASP A 260 4.18 -5.50 15.79
N ILE A 261 4.62 -4.25 15.71
CA ILE A 261 5.93 -3.87 15.14
C ILE A 261 7.08 -4.49 15.93
N ASP A 262 7.02 -4.49 17.27
CA ASP A 262 8.01 -5.13 18.13
C ASP A 262 8.05 -6.65 17.89
N SER A 263 6.89 -7.27 17.70
CA SER A 263 6.78 -8.69 17.37
C SER A 263 7.40 -9.01 16.00
N VAL A 264 7.17 -8.13 15.01
CA VAL A 264 7.79 -8.26 13.68
C VAL A 264 9.31 -8.07 13.75
N ALA A 265 9.80 -7.13 14.57
CA ALA A 265 11.22 -6.86 14.72
C ALA A 265 12.00 -8.08 15.23
N THR A 266 11.36 -8.92 16.04
CA THR A 266 12.00 -10.05 16.72
C THR A 266 11.63 -11.41 16.13
N CYS A 267 10.65 -11.49 15.21
CA CYS A 267 10.23 -12.75 14.63
C CYS A 267 11.33 -13.41 13.79
N ALA A 268 11.35 -14.73 13.78
CA ALA A 268 12.21 -15.49 12.89
C ALA A 268 11.83 -15.25 11.43
N LEU A 269 12.83 -15.08 10.56
CA LEU A 269 12.58 -14.99 9.13
C LEU A 269 12.15 -16.34 8.57
N PRO A 270 11.15 -16.36 7.67
CA PRO A 270 10.79 -17.59 6.97
C PRO A 270 11.95 -18.07 6.10
N VAL A 271 12.09 -19.37 5.98
CA VAL A 271 13.04 -19.96 5.02
C VAL A 271 12.45 -19.77 3.62
N PRO A 272 13.18 -19.13 2.69
CA PRO A 272 12.73 -18.99 1.33
C PRO A 272 12.50 -20.36 0.69
N LYS A 273 11.42 -20.50 -0.06
CA LYS A 273 11.24 -21.67 -0.92
C LYS A 273 12.28 -21.60 -2.03
N ASP A 274 12.99 -22.69 -2.27
CA ASP A 274 13.88 -22.79 -3.43
C ASP A 274 13.04 -22.83 -4.72
N ASN A 275 13.07 -21.73 -5.45
CA ASN A 275 12.38 -21.59 -6.73
C ASN A 275 13.30 -21.94 -7.93
N SER A 276 14.56 -22.34 -7.70
CA SER A 276 15.51 -22.66 -8.76
C SER A 276 14.98 -23.73 -9.71
N ILE A 277 14.32 -24.76 -9.16
CA ILE A 277 13.70 -25.84 -9.95
C ILE A 277 12.54 -25.31 -10.80
N ALA A 278 11.67 -24.47 -10.23
CA ALA A 278 10.52 -23.91 -10.92
C ALA A 278 10.93 -23.00 -12.08
N TYR A 279 12.04 -22.30 -11.96
CA TYR A 279 12.53 -21.38 -12.99
C TYR A 279 13.54 -22.02 -13.96
N LYS A 280 13.99 -23.26 -13.71
CA LYS A 280 15.02 -23.92 -14.51
C LYS A 280 14.71 -23.97 -16.01
N SER A 281 13.45 -24.15 -16.38
CA SER A 281 13.03 -24.20 -17.79
C SER A 281 13.21 -22.87 -18.53
N PHE A 282 13.24 -21.75 -17.83
CA PHE A 282 13.41 -20.42 -18.41
C PHE A 282 14.88 -20.00 -18.59
N LEU A 283 15.79 -20.60 -17.80
CA LEU A 283 17.20 -20.19 -17.79
C LEU A 283 17.90 -20.51 -19.09
N GLY A 284 18.83 -19.66 -19.50
CA GLY A 284 19.68 -19.84 -20.67
C GLY A 284 19.75 -18.61 -21.56
N ASN A 285 20.34 -18.81 -22.72
CA ASN A 285 20.55 -17.78 -23.73
C ASN A 285 19.49 -17.86 -24.83
N TYR A 286 18.96 -16.70 -25.19
CA TYR A 286 17.95 -16.53 -26.22
C TYR A 286 18.49 -15.60 -27.31
N THR A 287 18.35 -15.98 -28.58
CA THR A 287 18.89 -15.22 -29.71
C THR A 287 17.80 -14.87 -30.74
N GLY A 288 17.77 -13.62 -31.17
CA GLY A 288 16.86 -13.12 -32.18
C GLY A 288 17.47 -13.13 -33.60
N ALA A 289 16.61 -12.99 -34.59
CA ALA A 289 17.00 -13.05 -36.00
C ALA A 289 17.95 -11.91 -36.46
N LYS A 290 17.94 -10.78 -35.74
CA LYS A 290 18.77 -9.60 -36.04
C LYS A 290 20.00 -9.48 -35.13
N GLY A 291 20.37 -10.56 -34.44
CA GLY A 291 21.49 -10.58 -33.52
C GLY A 291 21.21 -10.06 -32.11
N GLU A 292 19.95 -9.86 -31.75
CA GLU A 292 19.56 -9.61 -30.36
C GLU A 292 19.91 -10.85 -29.54
N SER A 293 20.41 -10.64 -28.33
CA SER A 293 20.63 -11.74 -27.40
C SER A 293 20.20 -11.34 -25.98
N ILE A 294 19.56 -12.28 -25.32
CA ILE A 294 19.12 -12.15 -23.91
C ILE A 294 19.58 -13.40 -23.16
N GLU A 295 20.28 -13.18 -22.07
CA GLU A 295 20.57 -14.20 -21.09
C GLU A 295 19.55 -14.12 -19.96
N ILE A 296 18.91 -15.23 -19.63
CA ILE A 296 18.06 -15.38 -18.45
C ILE A 296 18.83 -16.20 -17.43
N GLY A 297 19.14 -15.58 -16.31
CA GLY A 297 19.84 -16.22 -15.21
C GLY A 297 18.99 -16.25 -13.91
N PHE A 298 19.54 -16.89 -12.87
CA PHE A 298 18.91 -16.99 -11.57
C PHE A 298 19.94 -16.73 -10.47
N ASP A 299 19.66 -15.76 -9.60
CA ASP A 299 20.50 -15.40 -8.48
C ASP A 299 19.65 -14.86 -7.32
N ASN A 300 20.07 -15.12 -6.09
CA ASN A 300 19.36 -14.67 -4.88
C ASN A 300 17.85 -14.97 -4.92
N ASN A 301 17.49 -16.18 -5.36
CA ASN A 301 16.12 -16.68 -5.47
C ASN A 301 15.23 -15.89 -6.46
N ARG A 302 15.84 -15.21 -7.44
CA ARG A 302 15.16 -14.41 -8.47
C ARG A 302 15.75 -14.64 -9.84
N MET A 303 14.90 -14.63 -10.87
CA MET A 303 15.36 -14.53 -12.23
C MET A 303 15.83 -13.11 -12.54
N TYR A 304 16.81 -13.01 -13.40
CA TYR A 304 17.29 -11.77 -13.99
C TYR A 304 17.50 -11.92 -15.49
N TYR A 305 17.62 -10.82 -16.18
CA TYR A 305 18.05 -10.83 -17.57
C TYR A 305 19.24 -9.91 -17.80
N ILE A 306 20.06 -10.30 -18.81
CA ILE A 306 21.09 -9.45 -19.38
C ILE A 306 20.79 -9.34 -20.87
N MET A 307 20.59 -8.12 -21.37
CA MET A 307 20.31 -7.88 -22.78
C MET A 307 21.54 -7.29 -23.46
N ASN A 308 22.00 -7.93 -24.53
CA ASN A 308 22.99 -7.41 -25.46
C ASN A 308 22.29 -6.90 -26.73
N LYS A 309 22.08 -5.60 -26.83
CA LYS A 309 21.61 -4.95 -28.06
C LYS A 309 22.67 -3.94 -28.49
N GLY A 310 23.68 -4.40 -29.21
CA GLY A 310 24.59 -3.63 -30.06
C GLY A 310 25.49 -2.57 -29.41
N ARG A 311 25.48 -2.35 -28.15
CA ARG A 311 26.42 -1.54 -27.36
C ARG A 311 26.48 -2.08 -25.92
N ASP A 312 27.69 -2.11 -25.40
CA ASP A 312 28.18 -2.65 -24.13
C ASP A 312 27.39 -2.25 -22.86
N LEU A 313 26.12 -2.58 -22.79
CA LEU A 313 25.27 -2.36 -21.64
C LEU A 313 24.81 -3.71 -21.08
N ARG A 314 25.74 -4.44 -20.46
CA ARG A 314 25.39 -5.54 -19.56
C ARG A 314 24.66 -4.95 -18.37
N LYS A 315 23.35 -4.90 -18.46
CA LYS A 315 22.50 -4.49 -17.35
C LYS A 315 21.83 -5.72 -16.79
N PHE A 316 22.13 -5.98 -15.55
CA PHE A 316 21.48 -6.97 -14.72
C PHE A 316 20.18 -6.38 -14.18
N PHE A 317 19.03 -6.91 -14.64
CA PHE A 317 17.73 -6.47 -14.17
C PHE A 317 16.93 -7.64 -13.63
N PRO A 318 16.31 -7.50 -12.44
CA PRO A 318 15.42 -8.53 -11.92
C PRO A 318 14.18 -8.67 -12.81
N LEU A 319 13.72 -9.91 -12.96
CA LEU A 319 12.44 -10.26 -13.57
C LEU A 319 11.40 -10.53 -12.50
N PHE A 320 10.23 -9.97 -12.69
CA PHE A 320 9.09 -10.14 -11.79
C PHE A 320 8.01 -10.97 -12.51
N PRO A 321 7.56 -12.10 -11.93
CA PRO A 321 6.52 -12.90 -12.54
C PRO A 321 5.17 -12.18 -12.47
N ASP A 322 4.50 -12.05 -13.61
CA ASP A 322 3.13 -11.59 -13.73
C ASP A 322 2.15 -12.77 -13.86
N SER A 323 2.56 -13.82 -14.57
CA SER A 323 1.89 -15.11 -14.61
C SER A 323 2.91 -16.24 -14.76
N GLU A 324 2.45 -17.49 -15.04
CA GLU A 324 3.33 -18.66 -15.13
C GLU A 324 4.46 -18.48 -16.13
N ASP A 325 4.18 -17.96 -17.32
CA ASP A 325 5.13 -17.78 -18.42
C ASP A 325 5.37 -16.30 -18.79
N HIS A 326 4.80 -15.35 -18.03
CA HIS A 326 4.90 -13.94 -18.30
C HIS A 326 5.68 -13.23 -17.18
N PHE A 327 6.73 -12.48 -17.57
CA PHE A 327 7.60 -11.77 -16.65
C PHE A 327 7.85 -10.35 -17.13
N THR A 328 7.85 -9.42 -16.19
CA THR A 328 8.07 -8.00 -16.45
C THR A 328 9.32 -7.48 -15.75
N SER A 329 9.89 -6.42 -16.23
CA SER A 329 10.93 -5.64 -15.59
C SER A 329 10.85 -4.19 -16.06
N MET A 330 11.73 -3.31 -15.57
CA MET A 330 11.69 -1.86 -15.78
C MET A 330 11.49 -1.41 -17.24
N TYR A 331 12.01 -2.18 -18.21
CA TYR A 331 11.98 -1.80 -19.64
C TYR A 331 11.52 -2.91 -20.56
N VAL A 332 11.20 -4.06 -20.01
CA VAL A 332 10.91 -5.26 -20.80
C VAL A 332 9.65 -5.94 -20.32
N ASP A 333 9.02 -6.58 -21.25
CA ASP A 333 7.90 -7.47 -21.06
C ASP A 333 8.23 -8.78 -21.78
N PHE A 334 8.27 -9.88 -21.05
CA PHE A 334 8.71 -11.18 -21.53
C PHE A 334 7.58 -12.19 -21.46
N LEU A 335 7.24 -12.79 -22.61
CA LEU A 335 6.37 -13.94 -22.66
C LEU A 335 7.16 -15.14 -23.17
N PHE A 336 7.33 -16.14 -22.32
CA PHE A 336 7.97 -17.40 -22.69
C PHE A 336 6.95 -18.34 -23.35
N VAL A 337 7.39 -19.03 -24.38
CA VAL A 337 6.56 -19.97 -25.14
C VAL A 337 7.14 -21.37 -25.01
N ARG A 338 6.25 -22.32 -24.65
CA ARG A 338 6.58 -23.72 -24.48
C ARG A 338 6.19 -24.53 -25.71
N ASP A 339 6.89 -25.64 -25.91
CA ASP A 339 6.51 -26.68 -26.87
C ASP A 339 5.46 -27.64 -26.28
N GLU A 340 5.06 -28.64 -27.05
CA GLU A 340 4.08 -29.67 -26.65
C GLU A 340 4.56 -30.53 -25.45
N LYS A 341 5.86 -30.56 -25.17
CA LYS A 341 6.45 -31.26 -24.02
C LYS A 341 6.54 -30.40 -22.76
N GLY A 342 6.18 -29.11 -22.87
CA GLY A 342 6.28 -28.15 -21.78
C GLY A 342 7.64 -27.46 -21.66
N ASP A 343 8.57 -27.71 -22.60
CA ASP A 343 9.88 -27.07 -22.60
C ASP A 343 9.81 -25.64 -23.17
N VAL A 344 10.45 -24.69 -22.51
CA VAL A 344 10.56 -23.30 -22.98
C VAL A 344 11.49 -23.27 -24.20
N ILE A 345 10.94 -22.86 -25.34
CA ILE A 345 11.67 -22.87 -26.63
C ILE A 345 11.86 -21.46 -27.22
N ARG A 346 11.01 -20.51 -26.89
CA ARG A 346 11.03 -19.15 -27.43
C ARG A 346 10.69 -18.13 -26.34
N LEU A 347 11.13 -16.90 -26.60
CA LEU A 347 10.85 -15.73 -25.79
C LEU A 347 10.35 -14.61 -26.69
N TRP A 348 9.15 -14.09 -26.45
CA TRP A 348 8.72 -12.80 -26.98
C TRP A 348 9.18 -11.71 -26.03
N CYS A 349 9.78 -10.67 -26.57
CA CYS A 349 10.28 -9.53 -25.83
C CYS A 349 9.66 -8.25 -26.39
N SER A 350 9.05 -7.46 -25.52
CA SER A 350 8.74 -6.05 -25.78
C SER A 350 9.72 -5.18 -25.01
N PHE A 351 10.48 -4.35 -25.72
CA PHE A 351 11.46 -3.44 -25.14
C PHE A 351 11.27 -2.03 -25.66
N ARG A 352 10.74 -1.12 -24.84
CA ARG A 352 10.50 0.29 -25.17
C ARG A 352 9.70 0.50 -26.48
N GLY A 353 8.73 -0.37 -26.74
CA GLY A 353 7.89 -0.34 -27.95
C GLY A 353 8.41 -1.17 -29.11
N ASP A 354 9.67 -1.62 -29.11
CA ASP A 354 10.19 -2.61 -30.05
C ASP A 354 9.77 -4.00 -29.59
N ASN A 355 9.22 -4.79 -30.52
CA ASN A 355 8.79 -6.16 -30.26
C ASN A 355 9.58 -7.12 -31.12
N PHE A 356 10.14 -8.18 -30.53
CA PHE A 356 10.90 -9.19 -31.27
C PHE A 356 10.84 -10.57 -30.60
N TRP A 357 11.06 -11.58 -31.40
CA TRP A 357 11.13 -12.96 -30.99
C TRP A 357 12.57 -13.43 -30.85
N LEU A 358 12.83 -14.22 -29.81
CA LEU A 358 14.11 -14.89 -29.63
C LEU A 358 13.85 -16.40 -29.47
N THR A 359 14.78 -17.19 -29.96
CA THR A 359 14.79 -18.66 -29.82
C THR A 359 15.79 -19.02 -28.73
N LYS A 360 15.40 -19.95 -27.86
CA LYS A 360 16.30 -20.48 -26.82
C LYS A 360 17.43 -21.27 -27.48
N ASN A 361 18.66 -20.94 -27.12
CA ASN A 361 19.82 -21.69 -27.57
C ASN A 361 19.83 -23.07 -26.88
N ARG A 362 20.15 -24.11 -27.61
CA ARG A 362 20.26 -25.49 -27.09
C ARG A 362 21.52 -25.67 -26.28
#